data_f377bec9a2f7240e04379e33713b5ed6
#
_entry.id   f377bec9a2f7240e04379e33713b5ed6
#
_cell.length_a   1.000
_cell.length_b   1.000
_cell.length_c   1.000
_cell.angle_alpha   90.00
_cell.angle_beta   90.00
_cell.angle_gamma   90.00
#
_symmetry.space_group_name_H-M   'P 1'
#
loop_
_entity.id
_entity.type
_entity.pdbx_description
1 polymer ?
#
loop_
_entity_poly.entity_id
_entity_poly.type
_entity_poly.pdbx_seq_one_letter_code
_entity_poly.pdbx_strand_id
1 'polypeptide(L)'
;MDMYADILEDVTNKVDRRIVKLAVNIMFNCDRSDTAKRAIQSEINTLSEEDKAVYTLGNARSVMALILQSYPDFEGLFFAMEPFGRVLQNLDSHLAADILEVFVLKEIPILCVHDSFVVAKEHLELLVLTMADKFRERFKIDCPVPMSIKWKDTSKTGTLGKDTDRSVLEKKIVL
;
A
#
# COMPACT_ATOMS: atom_id res chain seq x y z
N MET A 1 -0.77 7.97 7.35
CA MET A 1 -1.91 7.25 7.95
C MET A 1 -1.75 5.78 7.63
N ASP A 2 -1.82 4.90 8.60
CA ASP A 2 -1.73 3.46 8.40
C ASP A 2 -3.13 2.89 8.59
N MET A 3 -3.82 2.52 7.52
CA MET A 3 -5.19 2.01 7.60
C MET A 3 -5.34 0.78 8.51
N TYR A 4 -4.27 0.03 8.74
CA TYR A 4 -4.34 -1.13 9.64
C TYR A 4 -4.25 -0.74 11.12
N ALA A 5 -3.77 0.47 11.42
CA ALA A 5 -3.75 1.01 12.76
C ALA A 5 -5.16 1.32 13.30
N ASP A 6 -6.09 1.63 12.41
CA ASP A 6 -7.48 1.91 12.79
C ASP A 6 -8.27 0.60 13.02
N ILE A 7 -7.75 -0.54 12.53
CA ILE A 7 -8.39 -1.86 12.64
C ILE A 7 -7.88 -2.61 13.87
N LEU A 8 -6.59 -2.45 14.21
CA LEU A 8 -5.91 -3.25 15.21
C LEU A 8 -5.74 -2.47 16.52
N GLU A 9 -6.11 -3.06 17.64
CA GLU A 9 -5.80 -2.52 18.98
C GLU A 9 -4.29 -2.50 19.23
N ASP A 10 -3.58 -3.56 18.78
CA ASP A 10 -2.12 -3.65 18.83
C ASP A 10 -1.51 -3.72 17.43
N VAL A 11 -1.10 -2.57 16.90
CA VAL A 11 -0.44 -2.45 15.60
C VAL A 11 0.95 -3.07 15.55
N THR A 12 1.53 -3.39 16.69
CA THR A 12 2.85 -4.03 16.78
C THR A 12 2.78 -5.53 16.57
N ASN A 13 1.60 -6.15 16.73
CA ASN A 13 1.38 -7.56 16.45
C ASN A 13 1.48 -7.83 14.94
N LYS A 14 2.64 -8.32 14.52
CA LYS A 14 2.94 -8.59 13.11
C LYS A 14 2.06 -9.67 12.49
N VAL A 15 1.60 -10.65 13.29
CA VAL A 15 0.76 -11.76 12.83
C VAL A 15 -0.65 -11.26 12.55
N ASP A 16 -1.24 -10.54 13.48
CA ASP A 16 -2.57 -9.93 13.31
C ASP A 16 -2.58 -8.98 12.12
N ARG A 17 -1.57 -8.10 12.04
CA ARG A 17 -1.40 -7.18 10.91
C ARG A 17 -1.29 -7.89 9.56
N ARG A 18 -0.56 -9.01 9.49
CA ARG A 18 -0.44 -9.83 8.27
C ARG A 18 -1.80 -10.41 7.87
N ILE A 19 -2.56 -10.96 8.83
CA ILE A 19 -3.88 -11.54 8.57
C ILE A 19 -4.89 -10.47 8.15
N VAL A 20 -4.93 -9.30 8.81
CA VAL A 20 -5.82 -8.19 8.40
C VAL A 20 -5.48 -7.72 6.98
N LYS A 21 -4.21 -7.51 6.67
CA LYS A 21 -3.77 -7.12 5.32
C LYS A 21 -4.20 -8.13 4.25
N LEU A 22 -4.02 -9.42 4.54
CA LEU A 22 -4.45 -10.50 3.66
C LEU A 22 -5.97 -10.53 3.50
N ALA A 23 -6.72 -10.40 4.60
CA ALA A 23 -8.17 -10.41 4.59
C ALA A 23 -8.75 -9.25 3.78
N VAL A 24 -8.24 -8.02 3.94
CA VAL A 24 -8.64 -6.86 3.13
C VAL A 24 -8.40 -7.14 1.64
N ASN A 25 -7.24 -7.70 1.28
CA ASN A 25 -6.93 -8.04 -0.11
C ASN A 25 -7.88 -9.12 -0.65
N ILE A 26 -8.18 -10.16 0.12
CA ILE A 26 -9.14 -11.20 -0.26
C ILE A 26 -10.54 -10.59 -0.45
N MET A 27 -11.00 -9.74 0.47
CA MET A 27 -12.33 -9.12 0.40
C MET A 27 -12.49 -8.22 -0.84
N PHE A 28 -11.44 -7.53 -1.27
CA PHE A 28 -11.45 -6.74 -2.51
C PHE A 28 -11.42 -7.57 -3.80
N ASN A 29 -10.95 -8.83 -3.73
CA ASN A 29 -10.77 -9.67 -4.90
C ASN A 29 -11.77 -10.83 -5.00
N CYS A 30 -12.63 -11.04 -4.01
CA CYS A 30 -13.70 -12.02 -4.05
C CYS A 30 -15.04 -11.39 -4.43
N ASP A 31 -15.84 -12.11 -5.20
CA ASP A 31 -17.21 -11.73 -5.58
C ASP A 31 -18.26 -12.10 -4.52
N ARG A 32 -17.89 -12.95 -3.53
CA ARG A 32 -18.79 -13.47 -2.52
C ARG A 32 -18.13 -13.54 -1.14
N SER A 33 -18.87 -13.07 -0.14
CA SER A 33 -18.46 -13.10 1.27
C SER A 33 -18.12 -14.50 1.78
N ASP A 34 -18.89 -15.53 1.38
CA ASP A 34 -18.60 -16.91 1.81
C ASP A 34 -17.29 -17.47 1.21
N THR A 35 -16.94 -17.06 0.01
CA THR A 35 -15.67 -17.45 -0.62
C THR A 35 -14.51 -16.77 0.11
N ALA A 36 -14.62 -15.47 0.38
CA ALA A 36 -13.63 -14.72 1.15
C ALA A 36 -13.45 -15.30 2.56
N LYS A 37 -14.55 -15.60 3.25
CA LYS A 37 -14.50 -16.21 4.60
C LYS A 37 -13.74 -17.52 4.61
N ARG A 38 -13.99 -18.41 3.62
CA ARG A 38 -13.26 -19.69 3.52
C ARG A 38 -11.78 -19.48 3.22
N ALA A 39 -11.44 -18.55 2.34
CA ALA A 39 -10.06 -18.26 2.02
C ALA A 39 -9.30 -17.69 3.23
N ILE A 40 -9.88 -16.71 3.94
CA ILE A 40 -9.28 -16.14 5.16
C ILE A 40 -9.12 -17.21 6.23
N GLN A 41 -10.14 -18.08 6.43
CA GLN A 41 -10.05 -19.16 7.42
C GLN A 41 -8.96 -20.17 7.07
N SER A 42 -8.79 -20.49 5.79
CA SER A 42 -7.70 -21.35 5.33
C SER A 42 -6.34 -20.77 5.70
N GLU A 43 -6.12 -19.47 5.48
CA GLU A 43 -4.86 -18.79 5.85
C GLU A 43 -4.62 -18.81 7.37
N ILE A 44 -5.67 -18.54 8.17
CA ILE A 44 -5.57 -18.63 9.64
C ILE A 44 -5.18 -20.05 10.07
N ASN A 45 -5.76 -21.07 9.46
CA ASN A 45 -5.47 -22.47 9.79
C ASN A 45 -4.04 -22.90 9.44
N THR A 46 -3.39 -22.23 8.48
CA THR A 46 -2.01 -22.51 8.06
C THR A 46 -0.95 -21.79 8.90
N LEU A 47 -1.36 -20.99 9.89
CA LEU A 47 -0.42 -20.34 10.81
C LEU A 47 0.43 -21.41 11.53
N SER A 48 1.73 -21.10 11.70
CA SER A 48 2.62 -21.93 12.53
C SER A 48 2.16 -21.93 13.99
N GLU A 49 2.59 -22.89 14.78
CA GLU A 49 2.23 -22.92 16.21
C GLU A 49 2.75 -21.68 16.96
N GLU A 50 3.90 -21.12 16.54
CA GLU A 50 4.46 -19.88 17.07
C GLU A 50 3.55 -18.68 16.73
N ASP A 51 3.09 -18.59 15.47
CA ASP A 51 2.17 -17.53 15.04
C ASP A 51 0.80 -17.65 15.72
N LYS A 52 0.27 -18.87 15.89
CA LYS A 52 -0.98 -19.11 16.61
C LYS A 52 -0.93 -18.66 18.06
N ALA A 53 0.22 -18.79 18.72
CA ALA A 53 0.41 -18.38 20.11
C ALA A 53 0.26 -16.87 20.32
N VAL A 54 0.52 -16.06 19.28
CA VAL A 54 0.44 -14.59 19.33
C VAL A 54 -0.74 -14.01 18.54
N TYR A 55 -1.47 -14.84 17.79
CA TYR A 55 -2.64 -14.45 17.02
C TYR A 55 -3.85 -14.20 17.92
N THR A 56 -4.52 -13.04 17.81
CA THR A 56 -5.57 -12.62 18.73
C THR A 56 -6.95 -12.41 18.09
N LEU A 57 -7.05 -12.33 16.76
CA LEU A 57 -8.27 -11.87 16.06
C LEU A 57 -9.36 -12.94 15.90
N GLY A 58 -9.09 -14.17 16.30
CA GLY A 58 -10.06 -15.26 16.26
C GLY A 58 -10.26 -15.86 14.87
N ASN A 59 -11.50 -16.07 14.44
CA ASN A 59 -11.80 -16.72 13.17
C ASN A 59 -12.02 -15.70 12.03
N ALA A 60 -12.13 -16.19 10.80
CA ALA A 60 -12.33 -15.36 9.62
C ALA A 60 -13.55 -14.42 9.72
N ARG A 61 -14.64 -14.87 10.37
CA ARG A 61 -15.83 -14.02 10.57
C ARG A 61 -15.51 -12.83 11.46
N SER A 62 -14.76 -13.05 12.55
CA SER A 62 -14.33 -11.97 13.46
C SER A 62 -13.44 -10.95 12.75
N VAL A 63 -12.47 -11.41 11.94
CA VAL A 63 -11.59 -10.57 11.15
C VAL A 63 -12.37 -9.71 10.14
N MET A 64 -13.29 -10.34 9.38
CA MET A 64 -14.12 -9.62 8.42
C MET A 64 -15.03 -8.60 9.10
N ALA A 65 -15.66 -8.95 10.23
CA ALA A 65 -16.50 -8.03 10.99
C ALA A 65 -15.70 -6.80 11.50
N LEU A 66 -14.49 -7.05 12.01
CA LEU A 66 -13.59 -5.98 12.46
C LEU A 66 -13.25 -5.01 11.32
N ILE A 67 -12.92 -5.52 10.12
CA ILE A 67 -12.62 -4.71 8.95
C ILE A 67 -13.84 -3.87 8.52
N LEU A 68 -15.02 -4.48 8.43
CA LEU A 68 -16.25 -3.78 8.05
C LEU A 68 -16.68 -2.73 9.08
N GLN A 69 -16.48 -2.99 10.36
CA GLN A 69 -16.75 -2.04 11.43
C GLN A 69 -15.82 -0.83 11.38
N SER A 70 -14.54 -1.05 11.07
CA SER A 70 -13.55 0.03 10.98
C SER A 70 -13.71 0.89 9.72
N TYR A 71 -14.21 0.29 8.63
CA TYR A 71 -14.38 0.94 7.33
C TYR A 71 -15.76 0.66 6.72
N PRO A 72 -16.85 1.17 7.30
CA PRO A 72 -18.20 0.93 6.79
C PRO A 72 -18.40 1.46 5.37
N ASP A 73 -17.73 2.55 5.00
CA ASP A 73 -17.78 3.14 3.66
C ASP A 73 -17.23 2.23 2.55
N PHE A 74 -16.43 1.23 2.92
CA PHE A 74 -15.88 0.26 1.97
C PHE A 74 -16.77 -0.96 1.76
N GLU A 75 -17.87 -1.10 2.50
CA GLU A 75 -18.75 -2.25 2.39
C GLU A 75 -19.22 -2.51 0.96
N GLY A 76 -19.58 -1.43 0.22
CA GLY A 76 -20.00 -1.50 -1.18
C GLY A 76 -18.88 -1.85 -2.18
N LEU A 77 -17.61 -1.80 -1.76
CA LEU A 77 -16.44 -2.15 -2.57
C LEU A 77 -15.98 -3.59 -2.35
N PHE A 78 -16.28 -4.15 -1.17
CA PHE A 78 -16.02 -5.55 -0.89
C PHE A 78 -17.06 -6.44 -1.58
N PHE A 79 -16.63 -7.58 -2.07
CA PHE A 79 -17.48 -8.58 -2.73
C PHE A 79 -18.24 -8.05 -3.96
N ALA A 80 -17.71 -7.03 -4.62
CA ALA A 80 -18.29 -6.51 -5.85
C ALA A 80 -18.20 -7.55 -6.98
N MET A 81 -19.20 -7.60 -7.86
CA MET A 81 -19.22 -8.50 -9.03
C MET A 81 -17.98 -8.32 -9.90
N GLU A 82 -17.51 -7.09 -10.05
CA GLU A 82 -16.19 -6.81 -10.60
C GLU A 82 -15.22 -6.58 -9.44
N PRO A 83 -14.21 -7.46 -9.26
CA PRO A 83 -13.27 -7.36 -8.15
C PRO A 83 -12.60 -5.99 -8.11
N PHE A 84 -12.82 -5.25 -7.04
CA PHE A 84 -12.28 -3.89 -6.88
C PHE A 84 -10.75 -3.86 -6.92
N GLY A 85 -10.10 -4.96 -6.56
CA GLY A 85 -8.66 -5.12 -6.73
C GLY A 85 -8.17 -4.91 -8.16
N ARG A 86 -8.96 -5.27 -9.18
CA ARG A 86 -8.61 -4.98 -10.60
C ARG A 86 -8.72 -3.49 -10.91
N VAL A 87 -9.71 -2.81 -10.36
CA VAL A 87 -9.85 -1.35 -10.51
C VAL A 87 -8.63 -0.65 -9.92
N LEU A 88 -8.22 -1.06 -8.71
CA LEU A 88 -7.02 -0.51 -8.06
C LEU A 88 -5.75 -0.78 -8.87
N GLN A 89 -5.56 -1.99 -9.39
CA GLN A 89 -4.41 -2.32 -10.25
C GLN A 89 -4.40 -1.50 -11.55
N ASN A 90 -5.56 -1.26 -12.13
CA ASN A 90 -5.68 -0.42 -13.32
C ASN A 90 -5.31 1.04 -13.02
N LEU A 91 -5.82 1.59 -11.90
CA LEU A 91 -5.48 2.94 -11.46
C LEU A 91 -3.99 3.09 -11.17
N ASP A 92 -3.37 2.09 -10.53
CA ASP A 92 -1.94 2.06 -10.25
C ASP A 92 -1.12 2.03 -11.55
N SER A 93 -1.51 1.21 -12.52
CA SER A 93 -0.83 1.14 -13.81
C SER A 93 -0.89 2.45 -14.60
N HIS A 94 -2.02 3.15 -14.55
CA HIS A 94 -2.15 4.48 -15.15
C HIS A 94 -1.29 5.52 -14.44
N LEU A 95 -1.24 5.50 -13.12
CA LEU A 95 -0.36 6.38 -12.34
C LEU A 95 1.11 6.13 -12.69
N ALA A 96 1.51 4.86 -12.79
CA ALA A 96 2.86 4.50 -13.22
C ALA A 96 3.18 5.03 -14.62
N ALA A 97 2.24 4.90 -15.57
CA ALA A 97 2.40 5.44 -16.93
C ALA A 97 2.58 6.96 -16.93
N ASP A 98 1.77 7.69 -16.17
CA ASP A 98 1.87 9.15 -16.06
C ASP A 98 3.23 9.60 -15.52
N ILE A 99 3.79 8.85 -14.56
CA ILE A 99 5.13 9.12 -13.99
C ILE A 99 6.20 8.83 -15.03
N LEU A 100 6.15 7.67 -15.69
CA LEU A 100 7.11 7.27 -16.74
C LEU A 100 7.14 8.30 -17.89
N GLU A 101 5.98 8.78 -18.31
CA GLU A 101 5.87 9.78 -19.39
C GLU A 101 6.69 11.03 -19.10
N VAL A 102 6.66 11.55 -17.88
CA VAL A 102 7.44 12.74 -17.49
C VAL A 102 8.94 12.51 -17.69
N PHE A 103 9.44 11.31 -17.35
CA PHE A 103 10.86 10.98 -17.47
C PHE A 103 11.25 10.70 -18.92
N VAL A 104 10.39 10.03 -19.68
CA VAL A 104 10.62 9.78 -21.11
C VAL A 104 10.70 11.10 -21.88
N LEU A 105 9.77 12.03 -21.65
CA LEU A 105 9.78 13.36 -22.28
C LEU A 105 11.01 14.21 -21.94
N LYS A 106 11.65 13.92 -20.80
CA LYS A 106 12.91 14.58 -20.39
C LYS A 106 14.15 13.78 -20.79
N GLU A 107 13.98 12.66 -21.49
CA GLU A 107 15.07 11.75 -21.85
C GLU A 107 15.88 11.25 -20.64
N ILE A 108 15.23 11.14 -19.46
CA ILE A 108 15.85 10.67 -18.22
C ILE A 108 15.55 9.17 -18.05
N PRO A 109 16.58 8.33 -17.90
CA PRO A 109 16.39 6.91 -17.66
C PRO A 109 15.65 6.65 -16.34
N ILE A 110 14.58 5.87 -16.40
CA ILE A 110 13.79 5.42 -15.26
C ILE A 110 13.43 3.95 -15.44
N LEU A 111 13.47 3.17 -14.35
CA LEU A 111 13.00 1.80 -14.33
C LEU A 111 11.82 1.70 -13.37
N CYS A 112 10.71 1.12 -13.85
CA CYS A 112 9.55 0.81 -13.03
C CYS A 112 9.56 -0.69 -12.70
N VAL A 113 9.44 -1.03 -11.42
CA VAL A 113 9.34 -2.42 -10.93
C VAL A 113 8.18 -2.48 -9.94
N HIS A 114 7.05 -3.01 -10.38
CA HIS A 114 5.79 -2.98 -9.63
C HIS A 114 5.39 -1.55 -9.25
N ASP A 115 5.23 -1.28 -7.96
CA ASP A 115 4.90 0.01 -7.32
C ASP A 115 6.14 0.89 -7.04
N SER A 116 7.31 0.46 -7.52
CA SER A 116 8.59 1.12 -7.23
C SER A 116 9.23 1.67 -8.48
N PHE A 117 9.93 2.79 -8.34
CA PHE A 117 10.71 3.42 -9.40
C PHE A 117 12.18 3.52 -9.01
N VAL A 118 13.06 3.32 -9.98
CA VAL A 118 14.50 3.44 -9.81
C VAL A 118 15.02 4.48 -10.81
N VAL A 119 15.74 5.46 -10.28
CA VAL A 119 16.39 6.53 -11.07
C VAL A 119 17.82 6.74 -10.57
N ALA A 120 18.63 7.43 -11.35
CA ALA A 120 19.92 7.93 -10.86
C ALA A 120 19.69 8.93 -9.70
N LYS A 121 20.64 8.98 -8.75
CA LYS A 121 20.51 9.79 -7.51
C LYS A 121 20.18 11.26 -7.79
N GLU A 122 20.77 11.83 -8.82
CA GLU A 122 20.55 13.22 -9.26
C GLU A 122 19.11 13.52 -9.70
N HIS A 123 18.32 12.50 -10.04
CA HIS A 123 16.93 12.62 -10.44
C HIS A 123 15.94 12.21 -9.35
N LEU A 124 16.41 11.93 -8.15
CA LEU A 124 15.56 11.49 -7.04
C LEU A 124 14.51 12.54 -6.66
N GLU A 125 14.90 13.80 -6.54
CA GLU A 125 13.97 14.88 -6.21
C GLU A 125 12.88 15.03 -7.26
N LEU A 126 13.27 15.02 -8.55
CA LEU A 126 12.30 15.04 -9.65
C LEU A 126 11.32 13.87 -9.55
N LEU A 127 11.80 12.65 -9.24
CA LEU A 127 10.93 11.46 -9.10
C LEU A 127 9.93 11.66 -7.98
N VAL A 128 10.38 12.06 -6.80
CA VAL A 128 9.51 12.23 -5.62
C VAL A 128 8.43 13.30 -5.89
N LEU A 129 8.81 14.44 -6.45
CA LEU A 129 7.85 15.49 -6.81
C LEU A 129 6.86 15.01 -7.89
N THR A 130 7.36 14.36 -8.94
CA THR A 130 6.51 13.80 -10.00
C THR A 130 5.50 12.80 -9.46
N MET A 131 5.93 11.86 -8.61
CA MET A 131 5.04 10.88 -7.98
C MET A 131 3.94 11.57 -7.17
N ALA A 132 4.29 12.56 -6.35
CA ALA A 132 3.32 13.31 -5.54
C ALA A 132 2.34 14.09 -6.40
N ASP A 133 2.82 14.81 -7.40
CA ASP A 133 1.98 15.63 -8.27
C ASP A 133 1.05 14.76 -9.12
N LYS A 134 1.55 13.68 -9.73
CA LYS A 134 0.72 12.77 -10.54
C LYS A 134 -0.33 12.04 -9.71
N PHE A 135 -0.02 11.66 -8.48
CA PHE A 135 -0.99 11.10 -7.55
C PHE A 135 -2.11 12.11 -7.27
N ARG A 136 -1.77 13.35 -6.89
CA ARG A 136 -2.76 14.40 -6.61
C ARG A 136 -3.60 14.75 -7.83
N GLU A 137 -2.97 14.89 -9.01
CA GLU A 137 -3.66 15.15 -10.27
C GLU A 137 -4.70 14.08 -10.61
N ARG A 138 -4.32 12.80 -10.46
CA ARG A 138 -5.17 11.66 -10.82
C ARG A 138 -6.32 11.45 -9.86
N PHE A 139 -6.05 11.49 -8.57
CA PHE A 139 -7.05 11.17 -7.54
C PHE A 139 -7.80 12.39 -7.01
N LYS A 140 -7.40 13.61 -7.40
CA LYS A 140 -7.96 14.88 -6.92
C LYS A 140 -7.94 14.99 -5.39
N ILE A 141 -6.90 14.44 -4.78
CA ILE A 141 -6.74 14.41 -3.33
C ILE A 141 -5.56 15.31 -2.96
N ASP A 142 -5.81 16.27 -2.06
CA ASP A 142 -4.76 17.11 -1.49
C ASP A 142 -4.36 16.53 -0.12
N CYS A 143 -3.60 15.44 -0.17
CA CYS A 143 -3.04 14.81 1.02
C CYS A 143 -1.57 14.45 0.80
N PRO A 144 -0.79 14.29 1.89
CA PRO A 144 0.57 13.75 1.81
C PRO A 144 0.56 12.35 1.19
N VAL A 145 1.41 12.16 0.17
CA VAL A 145 1.58 10.85 -0.47
C VAL A 145 2.67 10.08 0.27
N PRO A 146 2.34 8.97 0.94
CA PRO A 146 3.34 8.21 1.68
C PRO A 146 4.28 7.52 0.70
N MET A 147 5.57 7.83 0.78
CA MET A 147 6.62 7.23 -0.04
C MET A 147 7.75 6.69 0.83
N SER A 148 8.39 5.62 0.37
CA SER A 148 9.59 5.08 0.99
C SER A 148 10.74 5.22 0.00
N ILE A 149 11.79 5.93 0.37
CA ILE A 149 12.96 6.13 -0.46
C ILE A 149 14.07 5.23 0.06
N LYS A 150 14.64 4.42 -0.84
CA LYS A 150 15.82 3.59 -0.57
C LYS A 150 16.89 3.99 -1.56
N TRP A 151 18.09 4.23 -1.07
CA TRP A 151 19.25 4.44 -1.95
C TRP A 151 20.36 3.46 -1.58
N LYS A 152 21.12 3.08 -2.58
CA LYS A 152 22.30 2.27 -2.41
C LYS A 152 23.49 3.15 -2.78
N ASP A 153 24.17 3.66 -1.78
CA ASP A 153 25.51 4.19 -1.99
C ASP A 153 26.52 3.04 -1.85
N THR A 154 27.62 3.09 -2.55
CA THR A 154 28.71 2.11 -2.42
C THR A 154 29.27 2.02 -0.98
N SER A 155 28.93 2.99 -0.13
CA SER A 155 29.35 3.07 1.26
C SER A 155 28.22 2.98 2.30
N LYS A 156 26.93 3.26 1.96
CA LYS A 156 25.83 3.29 2.96
C LYS A 156 24.49 2.98 2.31
N THR A 157 23.66 2.20 3.01
CA THR A 157 22.25 2.01 2.69
C THR A 157 21.42 2.84 3.65
N GLY A 158 20.56 3.72 3.14
CA GLY A 158 19.68 4.54 3.95
C GLY A 158 18.22 4.43 3.53
N THR A 159 17.30 4.66 4.46
CA THR A 159 15.86 4.74 4.22
C THR A 159 15.35 6.06 4.77
N LEU A 160 14.71 6.87 3.93
CA LEU A 160 14.01 8.07 4.37
C LEU A 160 12.58 7.71 4.76
N GLY A 161 12.08 8.29 5.85
CA GLY A 161 10.76 7.97 6.40
C GLY A 161 9.58 8.37 5.51
N LYS A 162 8.40 7.96 5.90
CA LYS A 162 7.15 7.92 5.14
C LYS A 162 6.47 9.27 4.85
N ASP A 163 7.00 10.41 5.30
CA ASP A 163 6.35 11.71 5.10
C ASP A 163 6.94 12.45 3.91
N THR A 164 6.11 12.63 2.90
CA THR A 164 6.41 13.38 1.68
C THR A 164 5.54 14.63 1.58
N ASP A 165 5.57 15.46 2.60
CA ASP A 165 5.15 16.84 2.44
C ASP A 165 6.23 17.56 1.61
N ARG A 166 5.83 18.31 0.58
CA ARG A 166 6.72 19.06 -0.30
C ARG A 166 7.69 19.95 0.48
N SER A 167 7.22 20.56 1.58
CA SER A 167 8.01 21.38 2.48
C SER A 167 9.07 20.60 3.28
N VAL A 168 8.83 19.33 3.54
CA VAL A 168 9.74 18.43 4.26
C VAL A 168 10.80 17.87 3.32
N LEU A 169 10.44 17.61 2.05
CA LEU A 169 11.39 17.18 1.01
C LEU A 169 12.38 18.27 0.66
N GLU A 170 11.93 19.50 0.49
CA GLU A 170 12.81 20.65 0.22
C GLU A 170 13.84 20.88 1.35
N LYS A 171 13.53 20.49 2.59
CA LYS A 171 14.45 20.60 3.74
C LYS A 171 15.36 19.38 3.94
N LYS A 172 14.98 18.19 3.44
CA LYS A 172 15.72 16.92 3.68
C LYS A 172 16.57 16.47 2.48
N ILE A 173 16.35 17.05 1.30
CA ILE A 173 17.12 16.75 0.09
C ILE A 173 18.32 17.70 -0.08
N VAL A 174 18.52 18.65 0.81
CA VAL A 174 19.77 19.41 0.88
C VAL A 174 20.85 18.49 1.43
N LEU A 175 21.59 17.88 0.53
CA LEU A 175 22.79 17.08 0.76
C LEU A 175 24.02 17.99 0.85
#